data_5550bd3a827b460b1eabdfdb77cc0975
#
_entry.id   5550bd3a827b460b1eabdfdb77cc0975
#
_cell.length_a   1.000
_cell.length_b   1.000
_cell.length_c   1.000
_cell.angle_alpha   90.00
_cell.angle_beta   90.00
_cell.angle_gamma   90.00
#
_symmetry.space_group_name_H-M   'P 1'
#
loop_
_entity.id
_entity.type
_entity.pdbx_description
1 polymer ?
#
loop_
_entity_poly.entity_id
_entity_poly.type
_entity_poly.pdbx_seq_one_letter_code
_entity_poly.pdbx_strand_id
1 'polypeptide(L)'
;MQKRPEFARYNDGVVHIYRETERRSNFGAKLNATALDDLQFIAKLSYAEQSKRQQDIEFANQQGFSLELKIKTRFIKGVDNKCKAVIDGILYDVSYVDATKTELYLYMQEVGKLA
;
A
#
# COMPACT_ATOMS: atom_id res chain seq x y z
N MET A 1 6.29 -17.18 -34.40
CA MET A 1 5.71 -15.94 -33.82
C MET A 1 6.63 -15.37 -32.77
N GLN A 2 6.96 -14.14 -32.92
CA GLN A 2 7.84 -13.49 -31.96
C GLN A 2 7.09 -13.19 -30.69
N LYS A 3 7.57 -13.69 -29.57
CA LYS A 3 6.96 -13.43 -28.30
C LYS A 3 7.36 -12.03 -27.84
N ARG A 4 6.38 -11.20 -27.55
CA ARG A 4 6.65 -9.91 -26.95
C ARG A 4 7.29 -10.09 -25.58
N PRO A 5 8.28 -9.28 -25.23
CA PRO A 5 8.72 -9.22 -23.85
C PRO A 5 7.52 -8.91 -22.96
N GLU A 6 7.38 -9.66 -21.90
CA GLU A 6 6.34 -9.35 -20.93
C GLU A 6 6.81 -8.17 -20.08
N PHE A 7 6.21 -7.03 -20.31
CA PHE A 7 6.37 -5.92 -19.41
C PHE A 7 5.34 -6.04 -18.30
N ALA A 8 5.75 -5.76 -17.09
CA ALA A 8 4.80 -5.69 -15.99
C ALA A 8 3.74 -4.65 -16.34
N ARG A 9 2.48 -5.03 -16.18
CA ARG A 9 1.35 -4.16 -16.47
C ARG A 9 0.72 -3.72 -15.18
N TYR A 10 0.43 -2.42 -15.08
CA TYR A 10 -0.16 -1.80 -13.90
C TYR A 10 -1.39 -1.02 -14.37
N ASN A 11 -2.42 -1.79 -14.76
CA ASN A 11 -3.57 -1.24 -15.48
C ASN A 11 -4.84 -1.13 -14.63
N ASP A 12 -4.78 -1.50 -13.36
CA ASP A 12 -6.00 -1.56 -12.56
C ASP A 12 -6.35 -0.25 -11.88
N GLY A 13 -5.45 0.68 -11.89
CA GLY A 13 -5.71 2.00 -11.34
C GLY A 13 -4.46 2.68 -10.84
N VAL A 14 -4.67 3.71 -10.05
CA VAL A 14 -3.62 4.54 -9.48
C VAL A 14 -3.72 4.52 -7.97
N VAL A 15 -2.58 4.33 -7.33
CA VAL A 15 -2.45 4.39 -5.88
C VAL A 15 -1.61 5.59 -5.50
N HIS A 16 -2.05 6.35 -4.50
CA HIS A 16 -1.29 7.43 -3.91
C HIS A 16 -0.68 6.92 -2.61
N ILE A 17 0.65 6.94 -2.53
CA ILE A 17 1.38 6.45 -1.37
C ILE A 17 1.76 7.63 -0.50
N TYR A 18 1.49 7.49 0.80
CA TYR A 18 1.82 8.48 1.82
C TYR A 18 2.61 7.79 2.93
N ARG A 19 3.36 8.58 3.66
CA ARG A 19 4.09 8.10 4.83
C ARG A 19 3.56 8.80 6.06
N GLU A 20 3.38 8.05 7.14
CA GLU A 20 3.04 8.67 8.41
C GLU A 20 4.19 9.56 8.85
N THR A 21 3.85 10.79 9.24
CA THR A 21 4.82 11.65 9.90
C THR A 21 4.86 11.30 11.37
N GLU A 22 5.99 11.57 12.03
CA GLU A 22 6.11 11.35 13.46
C GLU A 22 5.39 12.43 14.27
N ARG A 23 4.39 13.04 13.66
CA ARG A 23 3.65 14.12 14.26
C ARG A 23 2.78 13.58 15.39
N ARG A 24 2.91 14.19 16.55
CA ARG A 24 2.12 13.83 17.70
C ARG A 24 1.26 15.00 18.12
N SER A 25 0.15 14.71 18.79
CA SER A 25 -0.63 15.74 19.43
C SER A 25 0.18 16.42 20.54
N ASN A 26 -0.32 17.54 21.04
CA ASN A 26 0.32 18.25 22.15
C ASN A 26 0.43 17.41 23.42
N PHE A 27 -0.32 16.34 23.50
CA PHE A 27 -0.30 15.44 24.65
C PHE A 27 0.57 14.20 24.39
N GLY A 28 1.31 14.19 23.29
CA GLY A 28 2.18 13.06 22.94
C GLY A 28 1.44 11.90 22.33
N ALA A 29 0.14 11.95 22.17
CA ALA A 29 -0.61 10.89 21.53
C ALA A 29 -0.37 10.91 20.03
N LYS A 30 -0.25 9.72 19.44
CA LYS A 30 -0.15 9.58 18.00
C LYS A 30 -1.49 9.98 17.37
N LEU A 31 -1.44 10.87 16.39
CA LEU A 31 -2.63 11.29 15.69
C LEU A 31 -3.10 10.15 14.78
N ASN A 32 -4.40 9.89 14.82
CA ASN A 32 -5.01 8.98 13.86
C ASN A 32 -5.12 9.70 12.53
N ALA A 33 -4.29 9.28 11.58
CA ALA A 33 -4.25 9.91 10.26
C ALA A 33 -5.41 9.39 9.42
N THR A 34 -6.58 9.99 9.58
CA THR A 34 -7.72 9.75 8.69
C THR A 34 -7.83 10.83 7.63
N ALA A 35 -7.01 11.88 7.75
CA ALA A 35 -6.94 12.98 6.79
C ALA A 35 -5.56 13.02 6.16
N LEU A 36 -5.50 13.39 4.88
CA LEU A 36 -4.22 13.44 4.15
C LEU A 36 -3.27 14.50 4.70
N ASP A 37 -3.80 15.49 5.39
CA ASP A 37 -2.98 16.57 5.97
C ASP A 37 -1.97 16.06 7.00
N ASP A 38 -2.24 14.91 7.59
CA ASP A 38 -1.36 14.31 8.59
C ASP A 38 -0.33 13.37 7.98
N LEU A 39 -0.29 13.28 6.67
CA LEU A 39 0.56 12.35 5.95
C LEU A 39 1.46 13.10 4.98
N GLN A 40 2.65 12.55 4.77
CA GLN A 40 3.57 13.05 3.77
C GLN A 40 3.39 12.28 2.47
N PHE A 41 3.12 12.98 1.39
CA PHE A 41 3.00 12.36 0.08
C PHE A 41 4.35 11.81 -0.39
N ILE A 42 4.35 10.57 -0.85
CA ILE A 42 5.55 9.90 -1.36
C ILE A 42 5.49 9.79 -2.88
N ALA A 43 4.43 9.19 -3.41
CA ALA A 43 4.37 8.90 -4.83
C ALA A 43 2.95 8.58 -5.30
N LYS A 44 2.76 8.77 -6.59
CA LYS A 44 1.57 8.34 -7.32
C LYS A 44 2.02 7.25 -8.28
N LEU A 45 1.47 6.06 -8.15
CA LEU A 45 1.90 4.90 -8.93
C LEU A 45 0.70 4.20 -9.56
N SER A 46 0.91 3.73 -10.77
CA SER A 46 -0.03 2.77 -11.36
C SER A 46 0.15 1.41 -10.70
N TYR A 47 -0.92 0.67 -10.53
CA TYR A 47 -0.86 -0.63 -9.88
C TYR A 47 -1.64 -1.69 -10.64
N ALA A 48 -1.34 -2.93 -10.33
CA ALA A 48 -2.14 -4.08 -10.73
C ALA A 48 -2.59 -4.82 -9.47
N GLU A 49 -3.88 -5.11 -9.39
CA GLU A 49 -4.41 -5.87 -8.27
C GLU A 49 -3.94 -7.32 -8.38
N GLN A 50 -3.59 -7.91 -7.25
CA GLN A 50 -3.12 -9.28 -7.18
C GLN A 50 -4.12 -10.15 -6.44
N SER A 51 -4.20 -11.41 -6.84
CA SER A 51 -5.05 -12.37 -6.15
C SER A 51 -4.54 -12.61 -4.73
N LYS A 52 -5.48 -12.70 -3.79
CA LYS A 52 -5.17 -13.06 -2.42
C LYS A 52 -5.19 -14.57 -2.32
N ARG A 53 -4.01 -15.19 -2.37
CA ARG A 53 -3.89 -16.63 -2.26
C ARG A 53 -4.07 -17.05 -0.81
N GLN A 54 -4.42 -18.31 -0.58
CA GLN A 54 -4.61 -18.82 0.78
C GLN A 54 -3.37 -18.58 1.65
N GLN A 55 -2.19 -18.80 1.09
CA GLN A 55 -0.94 -18.58 1.81
C GLN A 55 -0.72 -17.12 2.17
N ASP A 56 -1.20 -16.18 1.36
CA ASP A 56 -1.11 -14.76 1.66
C ASP A 56 -2.02 -14.40 2.84
N ILE A 57 -3.21 -14.97 2.86
CA ILE A 57 -4.18 -14.74 3.95
C ILE A 57 -3.65 -15.33 5.25
N GLU A 58 -3.10 -16.53 5.20
CA GLU A 58 -2.50 -17.16 6.36
C GLU A 58 -1.31 -16.36 6.91
N PHE A 59 -0.47 -15.87 6.01
CA PHE A 59 0.65 -15.02 6.38
C PHE A 59 0.16 -13.76 7.11
N ALA A 60 -0.85 -13.10 6.54
CA ALA A 60 -1.43 -11.89 7.15
C ALA A 60 -1.97 -12.17 8.54
N ASN A 61 -2.69 -13.27 8.69
CA ASN A 61 -3.23 -13.67 9.99
C ASN A 61 -2.13 -13.89 11.02
N GLN A 62 -1.04 -14.53 10.62
CA GLN A 62 0.12 -14.74 11.49
C GLN A 62 0.78 -13.43 11.88
N GLN A 63 0.77 -12.44 10.99
CA GLN A 63 1.34 -11.13 11.26
C GLN A 63 0.38 -10.19 12.00
N GLY A 64 -0.86 -10.61 12.19
CA GLY A 64 -1.83 -9.85 12.97
C GLY A 64 -2.59 -8.79 12.18
N PHE A 65 -2.69 -8.92 10.86
CA PHE A 65 -3.52 -8.01 10.06
C PHE A 65 -4.47 -8.78 9.15
N SER A 66 -5.49 -8.09 8.68
CA SER A 66 -6.46 -8.64 7.73
C SER A 66 -6.08 -8.20 6.32
N LEU A 67 -5.78 -9.17 5.46
CA LEU A 67 -5.43 -8.87 4.08
C LEU A 67 -6.70 -8.62 3.27
N GLU A 68 -6.92 -7.36 2.93
CA GLU A 68 -8.10 -6.96 2.18
C GLU A 68 -7.80 -6.64 0.73
N LEU A 69 -6.57 -6.17 0.46
CA LEU A 69 -6.15 -5.85 -0.90
C LEU A 69 -4.65 -6.12 -1.04
N LYS A 70 -4.27 -6.77 -2.12
CA LYS A 70 -2.88 -6.97 -2.49
C LYS A 70 -2.66 -6.36 -3.86
N ILE A 71 -1.70 -5.47 -3.97
CA ILE A 71 -1.40 -4.82 -5.25
C ILE A 71 0.08 -4.96 -5.58
N LYS A 72 0.38 -4.81 -6.86
CA LYS A 72 1.74 -4.79 -7.38
C LYS A 72 1.98 -3.44 -8.05
N THR A 73 3.11 -2.82 -7.72
CA THR A 73 3.57 -1.59 -8.36
C THR A 73 5.02 -1.78 -8.81
N ARG A 74 5.51 -0.84 -9.62
CA ARG A 74 6.95 -0.82 -9.88
C ARG A 74 7.69 -0.41 -8.61
N PHE A 75 8.94 -0.81 -8.52
CA PHE A 75 9.77 -0.52 -7.35
C PHE A 75 10.05 0.98 -7.23
N ILE A 76 9.85 1.50 -6.04
CA ILE A 76 10.39 2.79 -5.61
C ILE A 76 10.93 2.64 -4.19
N LYS A 77 11.87 3.49 -3.82
CA LYS A 77 12.41 3.51 -2.46
C LYS A 77 11.44 4.21 -1.52
N GLY A 78 11.52 3.86 -0.25
CA GLY A 78 10.80 4.58 0.79
C GLY A 78 9.41 4.07 1.10
N VAL A 79 9.02 2.94 0.54
CA VAL A 79 7.72 2.33 0.84
C VAL A 79 7.92 1.16 1.80
N ASP A 80 7.33 1.26 2.97
CA ASP A 80 7.42 0.22 4.00
C ASP A 80 6.09 0.14 4.77
N ASN A 81 6.08 -0.59 5.88
CA ASN A 81 4.88 -0.79 6.67
C ASN A 81 4.45 0.44 7.49
N LYS A 82 5.15 1.55 7.36
CA LYS A 82 4.75 2.83 7.94
C LYS A 82 4.04 3.71 6.93
N CYS A 83 3.81 3.20 5.74
CA CYS A 83 3.13 3.91 4.68
C CYS A 83 1.63 3.65 4.74
N LYS A 84 0.91 4.57 4.11
CA LYS A 84 -0.51 4.43 3.84
C LYS A 84 -0.74 4.59 2.35
N ALA A 85 -1.82 4.00 1.87
CA ALA A 85 -2.15 4.06 0.46
C ALA A 85 -3.59 4.53 0.30
N VAL A 86 -3.82 5.31 -0.75
CA VAL A 86 -5.17 5.78 -1.07
C VAL A 86 -5.51 5.32 -2.49
N ILE A 87 -6.62 4.62 -2.61
CA ILE A 87 -7.17 4.16 -3.89
C ILE A 87 -8.65 4.49 -3.90
N ASP A 88 -9.07 5.28 -4.89
CA ASP A 88 -10.48 5.64 -5.08
C ASP A 88 -11.13 6.22 -3.82
N GLY A 89 -10.41 7.06 -3.11
CA GLY A 89 -10.92 7.70 -1.89
C GLY A 89 -10.96 6.81 -0.66
N ILE A 90 -10.39 5.62 -0.75
CA ILE A 90 -10.30 4.70 0.40
C ILE A 90 -8.88 4.66 0.89
N LEU A 91 -8.72 4.80 2.21
CA LEU A 91 -7.44 4.76 2.88
C LEU A 91 -7.13 3.34 3.33
N TYR A 92 -5.92 2.89 3.04
CA TYR A 92 -5.42 1.58 3.44
C TYR A 92 -4.14 1.74 4.26
N ASP A 93 -3.95 0.85 5.23
CA ASP A 93 -2.65 0.65 5.84
C ASP A 93 -1.83 -0.28 4.95
N VAL A 94 -0.59 0.08 4.69
CA VAL A 94 0.37 -0.82 4.06
C VAL A 94 0.95 -1.68 5.19
N SER A 95 0.40 -2.86 5.36
CA SER A 95 0.75 -3.72 6.51
C SER A 95 2.01 -4.53 6.28
N TYR A 96 2.33 -4.82 5.03
CA TYR A 96 3.53 -5.56 4.68
C TYR A 96 3.93 -5.23 3.24
N VAL A 97 5.23 -5.13 3.02
CA VAL A 97 5.79 -4.86 1.69
C VAL A 97 6.76 -5.99 1.34
N ASP A 98 6.51 -6.63 0.20
CA ASP A 98 7.42 -7.61 -0.38
C ASP A 98 8.04 -6.96 -1.62
N ALA A 99 9.34 -6.66 -1.54
CA ALA A 99 10.02 -5.93 -2.59
C ALA A 99 10.94 -6.86 -3.38
N THR A 100 10.85 -6.75 -4.69
CA THR A 100 11.84 -7.35 -5.60
C THR A 100 12.70 -6.22 -6.16
N LYS A 101 13.60 -6.54 -7.07
CA LYS A 101 14.45 -5.51 -7.70
C LYS A 101 13.65 -4.53 -8.53
N THR A 102 12.50 -4.96 -9.04
CA THR A 102 11.74 -4.18 -10.01
C THR A 102 10.33 -3.86 -9.57
N GLU A 103 9.85 -4.50 -8.51
CA GLU A 103 8.45 -4.38 -8.11
C GLU A 103 8.27 -4.35 -6.62
N LEU A 104 7.14 -3.78 -6.21
CA LEU A 104 6.65 -3.84 -4.83
C LEU A 104 5.32 -4.57 -4.82
N TYR A 105 5.16 -5.47 -3.86
CA TYR A 105 3.87 -6.09 -3.55
C TYR A 105 3.42 -5.53 -2.22
N LEU A 106 2.29 -4.85 -2.22
CA LEU A 106 1.76 -4.20 -1.03
C LEU A 106 0.58 -5.00 -0.50
N TYR A 107 0.69 -5.44 0.74
CA TYR A 107 -0.36 -6.17 1.45
C TYR A 107 -1.06 -5.17 2.34
N MET A 108 -2.34 -4.92 2.07
CA MET A 108 -3.03 -3.77 2.64
C MET A 108 -4.31 -4.15 3.36
N GLN A 109 -4.59 -3.41 4.41
CA GLN A 109 -5.81 -3.50 5.17
C GLN A 109 -6.54 -2.16 5.09
N GLU A 110 -7.85 -2.22 4.81
CA GLU A 110 -8.65 -1.00 4.71
C GLU A 110 -8.80 -0.32 6.06
N VAL A 111 -8.60 0.99 6.07
CA VAL A 111 -8.86 1.82 7.25
C VAL A 111 -10.25 2.44 7.16
N GLY A 112 -10.59 2.99 6.01
CA GLY A 112 -11.89 3.59 5.78
C GLY A 112 -11.88 4.59 4.65
N LYS A 113 -13.02 5.20 4.43
CA LYS A 113 -13.14 6.25 3.41
C LYS A 113 -12.53 7.54 3.90
N LEU A 114 -11.90 8.26 3.00
CA LEU A 114 -11.44 9.62 3.29
C LEU A 114 -12.64 10.55 3.36
N ALA A 115 -12.60 11.42 4.35
CA ALA A 115 -13.63 12.41 4.53
C ALA A 115 -13.52 13.51 3.46
#